data_671bcc73294b433785c52b157362ec7a
#
_entry.id   671bcc73294b433785c52b157362ec7a
#
_cell.length_a   1.000
_cell.length_b   1.000
_cell.length_c   1.000
_cell.angle_alpha   90.00
_cell.angle_beta   90.00
_cell.angle_gamma   90.00
#
_symmetry.space_group_name_H-M   'P 1'
#
loop_
_entity.id
_entity.type
_entity.pdbx_description
1 polymer ?
#
loop_
_entity_poly.entity_id
_entity_poly.type
_entity_poly.pdbx_seq_one_letter_code
_entity_poly.pdbx_strand_id
1 'polypeptide(L)'
;MIKIKPFIFGENINLCKPSKKFALESEWYNWFNDSLNTKYLDQVEETNTPEKQLKFFLSIKNRFILIIQDKTSKKYLGTVSLSNINGKKKSCELAIVRDLKQNKFSSTLSSLESISLITEYAFEKMGIRLISAGQHIDLKKWQNQMELVGYKLEGLHTDRFYKFGKEADSVSIACNIKDYKHIKKNRKKLWDGNQKMFKRYKQLIKIEKFSDKMIRFFETEKKNYYKKVFEL
;
A
#
# COMPACT_ATOMS: atom_id res chain seq x y z
N MET A 1 -25.15 -2.60 8.94
CA MET A 1 -23.91 -2.28 8.19
C MET A 1 -24.27 -1.51 6.93
N ILE A 2 -23.67 -0.34 6.71
CA ILE A 2 -23.91 0.51 5.54
C ILE A 2 -23.38 -0.17 4.30
N LYS A 3 -24.21 -0.35 3.29
CA LYS A 3 -23.83 -0.99 2.03
C LYS A 3 -23.31 0.05 1.05
N ILE A 4 -22.14 -0.17 0.48
CA ILE A 4 -21.56 0.60 -0.64
C ILE A 4 -21.35 -0.31 -1.84
N LYS A 5 -21.43 0.29 -3.06
CA LYS A 5 -21.39 -0.49 -4.30
C LYS A 5 -19.96 -0.92 -4.65
N PRO A 6 -19.74 -2.20 -4.98
CA PRO A 6 -18.49 -2.65 -5.59
C PRO A 6 -18.20 -1.89 -6.88
N PHE A 7 -16.93 -1.56 -7.07
CA PHE A 7 -16.43 -0.86 -8.24
C PHE A 7 -15.40 -1.68 -9.03
N ILE A 8 -14.49 -2.34 -8.34
CA ILE A 8 -13.55 -3.31 -8.93
C ILE A 8 -13.78 -4.65 -8.24
N PHE A 9 -13.93 -5.70 -9.03
CA PHE A 9 -14.24 -7.05 -8.55
C PHE A 9 -12.98 -7.90 -8.54
N GLY A 10 -12.62 -8.43 -7.37
CA GLY A 10 -11.52 -9.37 -7.19
C GLY A 10 -12.00 -10.81 -6.96
N GLU A 11 -11.06 -11.69 -6.62
CA GLU A 11 -11.33 -13.09 -6.26
C GLU A 11 -11.87 -13.19 -4.83
N ASN A 12 -11.15 -12.64 -3.86
CA ASN A 12 -11.50 -12.69 -2.42
C ASN A 12 -12.16 -11.41 -1.94
N ILE A 13 -11.84 -10.29 -2.57
CA ILE A 13 -12.32 -8.97 -2.14
C ILE A 13 -12.97 -8.22 -3.30
N ASN A 14 -13.76 -7.22 -2.94
CA ASN A 14 -14.17 -6.17 -3.86
C ASN A 14 -13.60 -4.84 -3.39
N LEU A 15 -13.27 -3.96 -4.32
CA LEU A 15 -12.98 -2.56 -4.03
C LEU A 15 -14.24 -1.74 -4.29
N CYS A 16 -14.76 -1.10 -3.25
CA CYS A 16 -16.03 -0.39 -3.26
C CYS A 16 -15.81 1.13 -3.21
N LYS A 17 -16.64 1.90 -3.91
CA LYS A 17 -16.62 3.38 -3.80
C LYS A 17 -17.25 3.81 -2.48
N PRO A 18 -16.56 4.59 -1.63
CA PRO A 18 -17.16 5.16 -0.43
C PRO A 18 -18.24 6.19 -0.81
N SER A 19 -19.17 6.42 0.11
CA SER A 19 -20.20 7.47 0.02
C SER A 19 -20.12 8.42 1.22
N LYS A 20 -20.80 9.58 1.14
CA LYS A 20 -20.90 10.51 2.28
C LYS A 20 -21.46 9.80 3.51
N LYS A 21 -22.52 9.01 3.34
CA LYS A 21 -23.11 8.22 4.42
C LYS A 21 -22.11 7.21 5.01
N PHE A 22 -21.33 6.54 4.16
CA PHE A 22 -20.30 5.62 4.62
C PHE A 22 -19.20 6.34 5.41
N ALA A 23 -18.76 7.51 4.97
CA ALA A 23 -17.74 8.29 5.65
C ALA A 23 -18.19 8.76 7.05
N LEU A 24 -19.49 9.09 7.22
CA LEU A 24 -20.05 9.60 8.45
C LEU A 24 -20.47 8.49 9.44
N GLU A 25 -21.05 7.40 8.95
CA GLU A 25 -21.76 6.43 9.80
C GLU A 25 -21.07 5.06 9.90
N SER A 26 -19.94 4.87 9.22
CA SER A 26 -19.17 3.61 9.30
C SER A 26 -18.00 3.72 10.27
N GLU A 27 -17.35 2.58 10.55
CA GLU A 27 -16.12 2.51 11.34
C GLU A 27 -14.88 3.03 10.59
N TRP A 28 -15.03 3.68 9.43
CA TRP A 28 -13.89 4.14 8.64
C TRP A 28 -12.98 5.10 9.42
N TYR A 29 -13.56 6.05 10.15
CA TYR A 29 -12.80 6.96 10.99
C TYR A 29 -11.96 6.23 12.05
N ASN A 30 -12.51 5.15 12.61
CA ASN A 30 -11.91 4.40 13.71
C ASN A 30 -10.68 3.59 13.28
N TRP A 31 -10.56 3.24 12.00
CA TRP A 31 -9.35 2.57 11.49
C TRP A 31 -8.09 3.43 11.66
N PHE A 32 -8.24 4.75 11.72
CA PHE A 32 -7.16 5.71 11.93
C PHE A 32 -6.90 6.04 13.41
N ASN A 33 -7.79 5.62 14.30
CA ASN A 33 -7.63 5.76 15.75
C ASN A 33 -6.94 4.54 16.38
N ASP A 34 -6.87 3.43 15.66
CA ASP A 34 -6.28 2.21 16.16
C ASP A 34 -4.76 2.23 16.00
N SER A 35 -4.03 2.17 17.12
CA SER A 35 -2.57 2.18 17.14
C SER A 35 -1.93 1.02 16.38
N LEU A 36 -2.59 -0.15 16.30
CA LEU A 36 -2.10 -1.28 15.51
C LEU A 36 -2.17 -0.98 14.01
N ASN A 37 -3.25 -0.33 13.55
CA ASN A 37 -3.43 0.04 12.16
C ASN A 37 -2.50 1.17 11.74
N THR A 38 -2.19 2.10 12.66
CA THR A 38 -1.46 3.34 12.39
C THR A 38 0.01 3.29 12.79
N LYS A 39 0.47 2.20 13.39
CA LYS A 39 1.86 2.06 13.90
C LYS A 39 2.91 2.51 12.88
N TYR A 40 2.73 2.16 11.62
CA TYR A 40 3.66 2.42 10.52
C TYR A 40 3.14 3.47 9.51
N LEU A 41 2.15 4.27 9.91
CA LEU A 41 1.67 5.38 9.11
C LEU A 41 2.28 6.68 9.62
N ASP A 42 2.76 7.50 8.70
CA ASP A 42 3.20 8.87 8.94
C ASP A 42 1.98 9.78 9.08
N GLN A 43 1.20 9.55 10.11
CA GLN A 43 -0.04 10.28 10.38
C GLN A 43 0.06 10.98 11.73
N VAL A 44 -0.43 12.22 11.75
CA VAL A 44 -0.53 13.01 12.98
C VAL A 44 -1.39 12.27 14.01
N GLU A 45 -0.99 12.31 15.28
CA GLU A 45 -1.61 11.61 16.41
C GLU A 45 -2.93 12.25 16.87
N GLU A 46 -3.71 12.80 15.96
CA GLU A 46 -5.00 13.36 16.27
C GLU A 46 -6.11 12.32 16.18
N THR A 47 -6.98 12.30 17.19
CA THR A 47 -8.19 11.48 17.16
C THR A 47 -9.06 11.86 15.97
N ASN A 48 -9.33 10.88 15.11
CA ASN A 48 -10.28 11.03 14.02
C ASN A 48 -11.73 10.83 14.54
N THR A 49 -12.67 11.58 13.98
CA THR A 49 -14.11 11.45 14.29
C THR A 49 -14.91 11.23 13.01
N PRO A 50 -16.17 10.79 13.10
CA PRO A 50 -17.03 10.70 11.92
C PRO A 50 -17.10 11.99 11.12
N GLU A 51 -17.17 13.15 11.78
CA GLU A 51 -17.22 14.47 11.15
C GLU A 51 -15.91 14.84 10.46
N LYS A 52 -14.76 14.58 11.13
CA LYS A 52 -13.42 14.75 10.51
C LYS A 52 -13.27 13.85 9.31
N GLN A 53 -13.73 12.59 9.39
CA GLN A 53 -13.69 11.63 8.28
C GLN A 53 -14.57 12.08 7.11
N LEU A 54 -15.77 12.60 7.37
CA LEU A 54 -16.64 13.18 6.34
C LEU A 54 -16.02 14.42 5.73
N LYS A 55 -15.47 15.33 6.54
CA LYS A 55 -14.77 16.55 6.05
C LYS A 55 -13.60 16.15 5.15
N PHE A 56 -12.78 15.20 5.57
CA PHE A 56 -11.69 14.64 4.74
C PHE A 56 -12.26 14.11 3.43
N PHE A 57 -13.28 13.26 3.45
CA PHE A 57 -13.89 12.67 2.25
C PHE A 57 -14.41 13.73 1.27
N LEU A 58 -15.03 14.82 1.78
CA LEU A 58 -15.55 15.92 0.94
C LEU A 58 -14.44 16.83 0.38
N SER A 59 -13.31 16.92 1.07
CA SER A 59 -12.17 17.75 0.66
C SER A 59 -11.20 17.05 -0.31
N ILE A 60 -11.45 15.78 -0.65
CA ILE A 60 -10.54 15.00 -1.49
C ILE A 60 -10.36 15.66 -2.87
N LYS A 61 -9.09 15.98 -3.17
CA LYS A 61 -8.63 16.41 -4.49
C LYS A 61 -7.44 15.53 -4.89
N ASN A 62 -7.33 15.21 -6.17
CA ASN A 62 -6.20 14.42 -6.72
C ASN A 62 -5.94 13.10 -5.97
N ARG A 63 -7.02 12.47 -5.45
CA ARG A 63 -6.96 11.18 -4.75
C ARG A 63 -8.13 10.29 -5.15
N PHE A 64 -7.85 9.01 -5.33
CA PHE A 64 -8.84 7.97 -5.62
C PHE A 64 -8.82 6.96 -4.48
N ILE A 65 -9.91 6.87 -3.71
CA ILE A 65 -10.02 6.00 -2.53
C ILE A 65 -11.08 4.95 -2.76
N LEU A 66 -10.74 3.71 -2.41
CA LEU A 66 -11.65 2.58 -2.43
C LEU A 66 -11.62 1.84 -1.09
N ILE A 67 -12.77 1.32 -0.68
CA ILE A 67 -12.95 0.51 0.53
C ILE A 67 -12.80 -0.96 0.14
N ILE A 68 -11.97 -1.67 0.88
CA ILE A 68 -11.73 -3.10 0.71
C ILE A 68 -12.85 -3.87 1.41
N GLN A 69 -13.65 -4.62 0.66
CA GLN A 69 -14.71 -5.46 1.20
C GLN A 69 -14.39 -6.93 0.96
N ASP A 70 -14.44 -7.74 2.01
CA ASP A 70 -14.38 -9.20 1.90
C ASP A 70 -15.63 -9.73 1.19
N LYS A 71 -15.46 -10.58 0.19
CA LYS A 71 -16.57 -11.10 -0.61
C LYS A 71 -17.44 -12.08 0.13
N THR A 72 -16.87 -12.84 1.06
CA THR A 72 -17.56 -13.89 1.80
C THR A 72 -18.34 -13.30 2.98
N SER A 73 -17.65 -12.62 3.87
CA SER A 73 -18.25 -12.04 5.08
C SER A 73 -18.97 -10.71 4.86
N LYS A 74 -18.76 -10.06 3.71
CA LYS A 74 -19.22 -8.71 3.39
C LYS A 74 -18.67 -7.61 4.32
N LYS A 75 -17.75 -7.94 5.23
CA LYS A 75 -17.11 -6.97 6.12
C LYS A 75 -16.17 -6.05 5.36
N TYR A 76 -16.04 -4.83 5.86
CA TYR A 76 -15.06 -3.87 5.33
C TYR A 76 -13.75 -4.01 6.09
N LEU A 77 -12.66 -4.17 5.35
CA LEU A 77 -11.35 -4.58 5.87
C LEU A 77 -10.32 -3.44 5.90
N GLY A 78 -10.67 -2.28 5.40
CA GLY A 78 -9.74 -1.16 5.28
C GLY A 78 -9.93 -0.36 3.99
N THR A 79 -8.95 0.49 3.67
CA THR A 79 -8.92 1.31 2.46
C THR A 79 -7.66 1.05 1.64
N VAL A 80 -7.79 1.19 0.33
CA VAL A 80 -6.66 1.34 -0.60
C VAL A 80 -6.88 2.61 -1.42
N SER A 81 -5.83 3.39 -1.63
CA SER A 81 -5.96 4.67 -2.33
C SER A 81 -4.76 4.98 -3.22
N LEU A 82 -5.03 5.78 -4.25
CA LEU A 82 -4.03 6.50 -5.02
C LEU A 82 -4.15 7.98 -4.68
N SER A 83 -3.06 8.59 -4.27
CA SER A 83 -2.98 10.01 -3.93
C SER A 83 -1.95 10.72 -4.81
N ASN A 84 -1.88 12.05 -4.71
CA ASN A 84 -0.96 12.86 -5.49
C ASN A 84 -1.02 12.55 -7.01
N ILE A 85 -2.26 12.29 -7.49
CA ILE A 85 -2.49 11.95 -8.89
C ILE A 85 -2.09 13.14 -9.75
N ASN A 86 -1.03 12.96 -10.54
CA ASN A 86 -0.48 13.98 -11.43
C ASN A 86 -0.68 13.56 -12.90
N GLY A 87 -1.67 14.17 -13.56
CA GLY A 87 -2.00 13.86 -14.94
C GLY A 87 -0.89 14.23 -15.95
N LYS A 88 -0.10 15.26 -15.67
CA LYS A 88 1.04 15.67 -16.54
C LYS A 88 2.20 14.67 -16.42
N LYS A 89 2.61 14.31 -15.20
CA LYS A 89 3.67 13.32 -14.94
C LYS A 89 3.18 11.88 -15.13
N LYS A 90 1.87 11.65 -15.18
CA LYS A 90 1.22 10.33 -15.21
C LYS A 90 1.68 9.45 -14.05
N SER A 91 1.74 10.02 -12.84
CA SER A 91 2.20 9.37 -11.61
C SER A 91 1.21 9.55 -10.49
N CYS A 92 1.27 8.64 -9.51
CA CYS A 92 0.51 8.74 -8.27
C CYS A 92 1.23 7.97 -7.15
N GLU A 93 0.72 8.10 -5.93
CA GLU A 93 1.21 7.40 -4.74
C GLU A 93 0.17 6.42 -4.23
N LEU A 94 0.60 5.21 -3.91
CA LEU A 94 -0.23 4.17 -3.33
C LEU A 94 -0.18 4.23 -1.81
N ALA A 95 -1.35 4.10 -1.18
CA ALA A 95 -1.47 3.86 0.25
C ALA A 95 -2.52 2.81 0.55
N ILE A 96 -2.31 2.03 1.61
CA ILE A 96 -3.25 1.05 2.14
C ILE A 96 -3.31 1.16 3.66
N VAL A 97 -4.53 1.16 4.20
CA VAL A 97 -4.78 1.08 5.64
C VAL A 97 -5.73 -0.08 5.89
N ARG A 98 -5.35 -0.96 6.82
CA ARG A 98 -6.11 -2.17 7.14
C ARG A 98 -6.69 -2.09 8.54
N ASP A 99 -7.91 -2.61 8.70
CA ASP A 99 -8.45 -2.94 10.01
C ASP A 99 -7.87 -4.29 10.47
N LEU A 100 -6.81 -4.24 11.26
CA LEU A 100 -6.10 -5.43 11.73
C LEU A 100 -6.87 -6.22 12.79
N LYS A 101 -7.86 -5.62 13.46
CA LYS A 101 -8.71 -6.30 14.44
C LYS A 101 -9.60 -7.35 13.78
N GLN A 102 -10.04 -7.09 12.55
CA GLN A 102 -11.03 -7.96 11.90
C GLN A 102 -10.46 -9.18 11.21
N ASN A 103 -9.13 -9.29 11.01
CA ASN A 103 -8.68 -10.44 10.21
C ASN A 103 -7.20 -10.77 10.35
N LYS A 104 -6.86 -11.69 11.26
CA LYS A 104 -5.48 -12.15 11.46
C LYS A 104 -4.95 -13.03 10.31
N PHE A 105 -5.78 -13.75 9.58
CA PHE A 105 -5.35 -14.77 8.61
C PHE A 105 -5.54 -14.44 7.12
N SER A 106 -6.57 -13.69 6.75
CA SER A 106 -6.78 -13.31 5.33
C SER A 106 -6.13 -11.98 4.95
N SER A 107 -5.54 -11.26 5.90
CA SER A 107 -5.14 -9.87 5.73
C SER A 107 -4.08 -9.65 4.64
N THR A 108 -3.06 -10.51 4.56
CA THR A 108 -1.96 -10.33 3.60
C THR A 108 -2.38 -10.55 2.16
N LEU A 109 -3.10 -11.64 1.88
CA LEU A 109 -3.58 -11.94 0.53
C LEU A 109 -4.59 -10.90 0.07
N SER A 110 -5.54 -10.51 0.92
CA SER A 110 -6.53 -9.46 0.62
C SER A 110 -5.89 -8.11 0.36
N SER A 111 -4.82 -7.78 1.10
CA SER A 111 -4.07 -6.53 0.90
C SER A 111 -3.34 -6.55 -0.44
N LEU A 112 -2.66 -7.65 -0.75
CA LEU A 112 -1.91 -7.78 -2.00
C LEU A 112 -2.84 -7.80 -3.21
N GLU A 113 -4.00 -8.47 -3.11
CA GLU A 113 -5.04 -8.44 -4.13
C GLU A 113 -5.59 -7.03 -4.33
N SER A 114 -5.86 -6.30 -3.24
CA SER A 114 -6.36 -4.91 -3.31
C SER A 114 -5.39 -4.00 -4.06
N ILE A 115 -4.09 -4.13 -3.76
CA ILE A 115 -3.04 -3.37 -4.44
C ILE A 115 -2.94 -3.78 -5.91
N SER A 116 -3.02 -5.07 -6.22
CA SER A 116 -3.00 -5.56 -7.60
C SER A 116 -4.14 -4.94 -8.42
N LEU A 117 -5.35 -4.97 -7.89
CA LEU A 117 -6.54 -4.47 -8.56
C LEU A 117 -6.50 -2.96 -8.81
N ILE A 118 -6.12 -2.17 -7.81
CA ILE A 118 -6.05 -0.70 -7.97
C ILE A 118 -4.88 -0.30 -8.88
N THR A 119 -3.77 -1.03 -8.84
CA THR A 119 -2.60 -0.83 -9.71
C THR A 119 -2.96 -1.10 -11.16
N GLU A 120 -3.62 -2.22 -11.46
CA GLU A 120 -4.12 -2.51 -12.81
C GLU A 120 -5.08 -1.43 -13.30
N TYR A 121 -6.02 -1.01 -12.46
CA TYR A 121 -6.95 0.06 -12.79
C TYR A 121 -6.23 1.38 -13.10
N ALA A 122 -5.22 1.74 -12.32
CA ALA A 122 -4.43 2.95 -12.53
C ALA A 122 -3.70 2.94 -13.88
N PHE A 123 -3.04 1.83 -14.23
CA PHE A 123 -2.34 1.72 -15.51
C PHE A 123 -3.29 1.62 -16.71
N GLU A 124 -4.38 0.86 -16.60
CA GLU A 124 -5.25 0.57 -17.75
C GLU A 124 -6.34 1.61 -17.98
N LYS A 125 -6.86 2.22 -16.92
CA LYS A 125 -8.03 3.12 -16.99
C LYS A 125 -7.70 4.58 -16.69
N MET A 126 -6.68 4.84 -15.85
CA MET A 126 -6.33 6.21 -15.49
C MET A 126 -5.12 6.75 -16.28
N GLY A 127 -4.47 5.92 -17.09
CA GLY A 127 -3.32 6.32 -17.90
C GLY A 127 -2.06 6.63 -17.07
N ILE A 128 -1.98 6.17 -15.83
CA ILE A 128 -0.81 6.29 -14.97
C ILE A 128 0.35 5.47 -15.55
N ARG A 129 1.58 5.90 -15.31
CA ARG A 129 2.80 5.22 -15.77
C ARG A 129 3.75 4.85 -14.64
N LEU A 130 3.61 5.49 -13.48
CA LEU A 130 4.42 5.25 -12.29
C LEU A 130 3.54 5.33 -11.05
N ILE A 131 3.61 4.32 -10.20
CA ILE A 131 2.96 4.30 -8.89
C ILE A 131 4.04 4.07 -7.85
N SER A 132 4.27 5.06 -6.99
CA SER A 132 5.21 4.97 -5.86
C SER A 132 4.48 4.73 -4.55
N ALA A 133 5.23 4.27 -3.53
CA ALA A 133 4.76 4.18 -2.15
C ALA A 133 5.93 4.33 -1.19
N GLY A 134 5.68 4.97 -0.05
CA GLY A 134 6.60 4.97 1.09
C GLY A 134 6.22 3.89 2.10
N GLN A 135 7.21 3.32 2.76
CA GLN A 135 7.01 2.30 3.81
C GLN A 135 8.01 2.47 4.95
N HIS A 136 7.58 2.17 6.17
CA HIS A 136 8.48 2.04 7.29
C HIS A 136 9.45 0.87 7.08
N ILE A 137 10.71 1.02 7.49
CA ILE A 137 11.78 0.02 7.28
C ILE A 137 11.44 -1.34 7.89
N ASP A 138 10.72 -1.39 9.01
CA ASP A 138 10.33 -2.64 9.68
C ASP A 138 9.34 -3.50 8.89
N LEU A 139 8.71 -2.96 7.85
CA LEU A 139 7.77 -3.68 7.00
C LEU A 139 8.45 -4.58 5.96
N LYS A 140 9.64 -5.12 6.25
CA LYS A 140 10.45 -5.95 5.33
C LYS A 140 9.65 -7.09 4.68
N LYS A 141 8.86 -7.84 5.46
CA LYS A 141 8.03 -8.93 4.91
C LYS A 141 6.98 -8.43 3.92
N TRP A 142 6.35 -7.30 4.23
CA TRP A 142 5.37 -6.68 3.36
C TRP A 142 6.02 -6.18 2.07
N GLN A 143 7.15 -5.51 2.17
CA GLN A 143 7.93 -5.04 1.05
C GLN A 143 8.29 -6.18 0.08
N ASN A 144 8.79 -7.31 0.61
CA ASN A 144 9.09 -8.50 -0.18
C ASN A 144 7.85 -9.06 -0.91
N GLN A 145 6.67 -8.97 -0.29
CA GLN A 145 5.41 -9.37 -0.93
C GLN A 145 5.00 -8.43 -2.05
N MET A 146 5.25 -7.14 -1.90
CA MET A 146 4.97 -6.14 -2.92
C MET A 146 5.78 -6.36 -4.21
N GLU A 147 6.96 -7.00 -4.14
CA GLU A 147 7.73 -7.40 -5.32
C GLU A 147 6.94 -8.36 -6.22
N LEU A 148 6.06 -9.21 -5.65
CA LEU A 148 5.21 -10.12 -6.43
C LEU A 148 4.25 -9.41 -7.37
N VAL A 149 3.89 -8.18 -7.07
CA VAL A 149 2.95 -7.36 -7.84
C VAL A 149 3.64 -6.15 -8.50
N GLY A 150 4.98 -6.23 -8.61
CA GLY A 150 5.78 -5.33 -9.42
C GLY A 150 6.32 -4.10 -8.71
N TYR A 151 6.12 -3.96 -7.38
CA TYR A 151 6.71 -2.87 -6.62
C TYR A 151 8.13 -3.24 -6.18
N LYS A 152 9.10 -2.48 -6.64
CA LYS A 152 10.52 -2.67 -6.35
C LYS A 152 11.03 -1.53 -5.49
N LEU A 153 11.99 -1.82 -4.63
CA LEU A 153 12.69 -0.81 -3.84
C LEU A 153 13.46 0.13 -4.78
N GLU A 154 13.30 1.44 -4.57
CA GLU A 154 13.99 2.49 -5.32
C GLU A 154 14.92 3.32 -4.42
N GLY A 155 14.70 3.34 -3.12
CA GLY A 155 15.56 4.11 -2.22
C GLY A 155 15.31 3.84 -0.74
N LEU A 156 16.31 4.21 0.06
CA LEU A 156 16.25 4.29 1.51
C LEU A 156 16.34 5.75 1.92
N HIS A 157 15.47 6.18 2.81
CA HIS A 157 15.41 7.52 3.36
C HIS A 157 15.70 7.45 4.86
N THR A 158 16.85 7.97 5.27
CA THR A 158 17.30 7.97 6.65
C THR A 158 16.46 8.94 7.48
N ASP A 159 15.99 8.49 8.65
CA ASP A 159 15.25 9.27 9.66
C ASP A 159 14.03 10.05 9.12
N ARG A 160 13.39 9.51 8.08
CA ARG A 160 12.23 10.14 7.44
C ARG A 160 10.91 9.84 8.15
N PHE A 161 10.88 8.84 9.01
CA PHE A 161 9.72 8.50 9.81
C PHE A 161 9.95 8.97 11.25
N TYR A 162 9.04 9.79 11.76
CA TYR A 162 9.09 10.27 13.14
C TYR A 162 7.73 10.08 13.79
N LYS A 163 7.68 9.29 14.87
CA LYS A 163 6.45 9.04 15.61
C LYS A 163 6.74 8.68 17.06
N PHE A 164 5.95 9.22 17.98
CA PHE A 164 6.09 8.99 19.42
C PHE A 164 7.53 9.23 19.93
N GLY A 165 8.18 10.29 19.44
CA GLY A 165 9.55 10.63 19.83
C GLY A 165 10.63 9.69 19.28
N LYS A 166 10.29 8.81 18.33
CA LYS A 166 11.24 7.88 17.70
C LYS A 166 11.39 8.13 16.22
N GLU A 167 12.62 8.20 15.78
CA GLU A 167 13.00 8.26 14.38
C GLU A 167 13.15 6.85 13.80
N ALA A 168 12.87 6.69 12.52
CA ALA A 168 13.14 5.48 11.80
C ALA A 168 13.34 5.75 10.30
N ASP A 169 14.04 4.85 9.65
CA ASP A 169 14.20 4.88 8.21
C ASP A 169 12.90 4.50 7.50
N SER A 170 12.72 5.05 6.33
CA SER A 170 11.67 4.63 5.40
C SER A 170 12.26 4.20 4.07
N VAL A 171 11.54 3.36 3.35
CA VAL A 171 11.93 2.96 2.00
C VAL A 171 10.91 3.46 0.99
N SER A 172 11.37 3.88 -0.17
CA SER A 172 10.52 4.10 -1.33
C SER A 172 10.52 2.86 -2.21
N ILE A 173 9.32 2.48 -2.64
CA ILE A 173 9.08 1.42 -3.60
C ILE A 173 8.24 1.95 -4.75
N ALA A 174 8.38 1.39 -5.94
CA ALA A 174 7.54 1.78 -7.06
C ALA A 174 7.27 0.62 -8.03
N CYS A 175 6.12 0.71 -8.69
CA CYS A 175 5.76 -0.09 -9.86
C CYS A 175 5.62 0.84 -11.07
N ASN A 176 6.37 0.59 -12.11
CA ASN A 176 6.27 1.33 -13.37
C ASN A 176 5.53 0.54 -14.45
N ILE A 177 5.10 1.23 -15.48
CA ILE A 177 4.32 0.63 -16.59
C ILE A 177 5.09 -0.46 -17.35
N LYS A 178 6.43 -0.43 -17.37
CA LYS A 178 7.24 -1.45 -18.05
C LYS A 178 7.21 -2.76 -17.27
N ASP A 179 7.40 -2.69 -15.94
CA ASP A 179 7.31 -3.84 -15.04
C ASP A 179 5.90 -4.44 -15.07
N TYR A 180 4.88 -3.58 -15.00
CA TYR A 180 3.49 -4.01 -15.12
C TYR A 180 3.25 -4.79 -16.43
N LYS A 181 3.66 -4.23 -17.58
CA LYS A 181 3.51 -4.89 -18.89
C LYS A 181 4.25 -6.22 -18.96
N HIS A 182 5.45 -6.29 -18.36
CA HIS A 182 6.22 -7.54 -18.29
C HIS A 182 5.47 -8.61 -17.48
N ILE A 183 4.96 -8.24 -16.30
CA ILE A 183 4.16 -9.15 -15.46
C ILE A 183 2.90 -9.59 -16.21
N LYS A 184 2.17 -8.65 -16.82
CA LYS A 184 0.94 -8.93 -17.57
C LYS A 184 1.18 -9.88 -18.76
N LYS A 185 2.29 -9.74 -19.48
CA LYS A 185 2.69 -10.64 -20.55
C LYS A 185 2.84 -12.10 -20.05
N ASN A 186 3.41 -12.27 -18.84
CA ASN A 186 3.71 -13.59 -18.27
C ASN A 186 2.53 -14.19 -17.49
N ARG A 187 1.66 -13.36 -16.89
CA ARG A 187 0.61 -13.79 -15.95
C ARG A 187 -0.81 -13.40 -16.37
N LYS A 188 -0.96 -12.56 -17.39
CA LYS A 188 -2.21 -11.92 -17.85
C LYS A 188 -2.74 -10.85 -16.89
N LYS A 189 -2.55 -11.02 -15.56
CA LYS A 189 -2.99 -10.11 -14.49
C LYS A 189 -1.92 -10.02 -13.40
N LEU A 190 -1.91 -8.96 -12.59
CA LEU A 190 -1.10 -8.89 -11.38
C LEU A 190 -1.56 -9.93 -10.36
N TRP A 191 -2.87 -10.03 -10.18
CA TRP A 191 -3.50 -11.06 -9.37
C TRP A 191 -4.12 -12.14 -10.28
N ASP A 192 -3.42 -13.26 -10.44
CA ASP A 192 -3.87 -14.36 -11.32
C ASP A 192 -4.38 -15.58 -10.54
N GLY A 193 -4.78 -15.38 -9.30
CA GLY A 193 -5.46 -16.32 -8.43
C GLY A 193 -4.65 -16.74 -7.19
N ASN A 194 -5.38 -17.08 -6.12
CA ASN A 194 -4.82 -17.41 -4.80
C ASN A 194 -3.73 -18.48 -4.85
N GLN A 195 -4.02 -19.60 -5.52
CA GLN A 195 -3.10 -20.73 -5.56
C GLN A 195 -1.77 -20.35 -6.23
N LYS A 196 -1.82 -19.63 -7.35
CA LYS A 196 -0.63 -19.19 -8.08
C LYS A 196 0.17 -18.15 -7.30
N MET A 197 -0.52 -17.17 -6.70
CA MET A 197 0.13 -16.16 -5.87
C MET A 197 0.77 -16.78 -4.63
N PHE A 198 0.12 -17.72 -3.97
CA PHE A 198 0.69 -18.44 -2.84
C PHE A 198 1.90 -19.30 -3.23
N LYS A 199 1.85 -19.98 -4.38
CA LYS A 199 3.02 -20.71 -4.92
C LYS A 199 4.21 -19.78 -5.15
N ARG A 200 3.99 -18.61 -5.79
CA ARG A 200 5.05 -17.60 -6.00
C ARG A 200 5.60 -17.06 -4.69
N TYR A 201 4.73 -16.79 -3.72
CA TYR A 201 5.17 -16.35 -2.40
C TYR A 201 6.10 -17.39 -1.76
N LYS A 202 5.74 -18.68 -1.79
CA LYS A 202 6.61 -19.76 -1.30
C LYS A 202 7.95 -19.84 -2.04
N GLN A 203 7.97 -19.53 -3.33
CA GLN A 203 9.22 -19.47 -4.11
C GLN A 203 10.04 -18.23 -3.75
N LEU A 204 9.38 -17.08 -3.61
CA LEU A 204 10.02 -15.81 -3.27
C LEU A 204 10.78 -15.87 -1.94
N ILE A 205 10.21 -16.51 -0.91
CA ILE A 205 10.90 -16.62 0.40
C ILE A 205 12.16 -17.47 0.37
N LYS A 206 12.37 -18.29 -0.68
CA LYS A 206 13.56 -19.14 -0.84
C LYS A 206 14.73 -18.44 -1.55
N ILE A 207 14.50 -17.29 -2.15
CA ILE A 207 15.52 -16.52 -2.87
C ILE A 207 15.85 -15.25 -2.10
N GLU A 208 17.09 -14.78 -2.23
CA GLU A 208 17.46 -13.47 -1.71
C GLU A 208 16.77 -12.37 -2.52
N LYS A 209 16.07 -11.45 -1.86
CA LYS A 209 15.34 -10.38 -2.50
C LYS A 209 16.26 -9.21 -2.80
N PHE A 210 15.94 -8.50 -3.88
CA PHE A 210 16.67 -7.28 -4.24
C PHE A 210 16.60 -6.24 -3.12
N SER A 211 15.43 -6.06 -2.51
CA SER A 211 15.22 -5.13 -1.40
C SER A 211 16.09 -5.45 -0.18
N ASP A 212 16.23 -6.73 0.18
CA ASP A 212 17.09 -7.13 1.32
C ASP A 212 18.57 -6.82 1.06
N LYS A 213 19.03 -7.02 -0.20
CA LYS A 213 20.39 -6.65 -0.61
C LYS A 213 20.63 -5.14 -0.55
N MET A 214 19.68 -4.37 -1.08
CA MET A 214 19.79 -2.92 -1.11
C MET A 214 19.77 -2.31 0.28
N ILE A 215 18.88 -2.78 1.16
CA ILE A 215 18.84 -2.30 2.54
C ILE A 215 20.17 -2.59 3.25
N ARG A 216 20.71 -3.81 3.14
CA ARG A 216 22.01 -4.13 3.73
C ARG A 216 23.14 -3.26 3.17
N PHE A 217 23.14 -3.01 1.87
CA PHE A 217 24.12 -2.12 1.25
C PHE A 217 24.04 -0.71 1.84
N PHE A 218 22.84 -0.14 1.97
CA PHE A 218 22.67 1.18 2.56
C PHE A 218 23.05 1.21 4.05
N GLU A 219 22.68 0.21 4.83
CA GLU A 219 22.97 0.13 6.26
C GLU A 219 24.46 -0.02 6.55
N THR A 220 25.21 -0.72 5.72
CA THR A 220 26.63 -1.05 5.95
C THR A 220 27.57 -0.17 5.13
N GLU A 221 27.50 -0.24 3.81
CA GLU A 221 28.47 0.38 2.93
C GLU A 221 28.30 1.90 2.82
N LYS A 222 27.08 2.38 2.60
CA LYS A 222 26.78 3.82 2.48
C LYS A 222 27.16 4.57 3.75
N LYS A 223 26.81 4.03 4.90
CA LYS A 223 27.10 4.67 6.21
C LYS A 223 28.59 4.84 6.43
N ASN A 224 29.37 3.78 6.16
CA ASN A 224 30.82 3.80 6.29
C ASN A 224 31.49 4.73 5.27
N TYR A 225 31.00 4.75 4.04
CA TYR A 225 31.50 5.64 2.99
C TYR A 225 31.32 7.11 3.35
N TYR A 226 30.13 7.53 3.75
CA TYR A 226 29.88 8.93 4.07
C TYR A 226 30.61 9.39 5.34
N LYS A 227 30.80 8.51 6.32
CA LYS A 227 31.64 8.82 7.49
C LYS A 227 33.03 9.22 7.06
N LYS A 228 33.68 8.46 6.18
CA LYS A 228 35.01 8.79 5.63
C LYS A 228 35.01 10.09 4.85
N VAL A 229 33.98 10.34 4.04
CA VAL A 229 33.86 11.58 3.26
C VAL A 229 33.70 12.82 4.15
N PHE A 230 33.03 12.70 5.30
CA PHE A 230 32.87 13.81 6.24
C PHE A 230 34.14 14.13 7.04
N GLU A 231 35.12 13.24 7.02
CA GLU A 231 36.43 13.42 7.67
C GLU A 231 37.48 14.03 6.72
N LEU A 232 37.13 14.30 5.45
CA LEU A 232 38.02 14.99 4.49
C LEU A 232 38.01 16.50 4.73
#